data_b90cb067f84685ea77a8ee763fa3ad40
#
_entry.id   b90cb067f84685ea77a8ee763fa3ad40
#
_cell.length_a   1.000
_cell.length_b   1.000
_cell.length_c   1.000
_cell.angle_alpha   90.00
_cell.angle_beta   90.00
_cell.angle_gamma   90.00
#
_symmetry.space_group_name_H-M   'P 1'
#
loop_
_entity.id
_entity.type
_entity.pdbx_description
1 polymer ?
#
loop_
_entity_poly.entity_id
_entity_poly.type
_entity_poly.pdbx_seq_one_letter_code
_entity_poly.pdbx_strand_id
1 'polypeptide(L)' 'MEPKVYSISEVKEILGLSRTKAYEYVKRVYEEKGPFRVIKVGGNYRVIKASFDKWLEGS' A
#
# COMPACT_ATOMS: atom_id res chain seq x y z
N MET A 1 -4.12 12.78 -15.18
CA MET A 1 -3.00 11.83 -15.01
C MET A 1 -3.28 10.96 -13.81
N GLU A 2 -3.28 9.66 -14.00
CA GLU A 2 -3.57 8.74 -12.90
C GLU A 2 -2.37 8.60 -11.99
N PRO A 3 -2.58 8.54 -10.67
CA PRO A 3 -1.48 8.31 -9.74
C PRO A 3 -0.91 6.91 -9.94
N LYS A 4 0.39 6.78 -9.78
CA LYS A 4 1.09 5.50 -9.91
C LYS A 4 1.25 4.82 -8.55
N VAL A 5 0.82 5.49 -7.50
CA VAL A 5 0.93 4.96 -6.14
C VAL A 5 -0.35 5.23 -5.38
N TYR A 6 -0.59 4.43 -4.35
CA TYR A 6 -1.68 4.65 -3.40
C TYR A 6 -1.10 5.19 -2.11
N SER A 7 -1.85 6.09 -1.46
CA SER A 7 -1.54 6.54 -0.11
C SER A 7 -2.08 5.53 0.91
N ILE A 8 -1.73 5.71 2.16
CA ILE A 8 -2.28 4.88 3.25
C ILE A 8 -3.81 5.01 3.30
N SER A 9 -4.33 6.24 3.11
CA SER A 9 -5.78 6.48 3.12
C SER A 9 -6.48 5.68 2.03
N GLU A 10 -5.88 5.61 0.85
CA GLU A 10 -6.46 4.87 -0.26
C GLU A 10 -6.44 3.37 0.00
N VAL A 11 -5.34 2.86 0.53
CA VAL A 11 -5.23 1.43 0.86
C VAL A 11 -6.23 1.07 1.95
N LYS A 12 -6.38 1.93 2.95
CA LYS A 12 -7.37 1.76 4.01
C LYS A 12 -8.78 1.57 3.44
N GLU A 13 -9.15 2.43 2.50
CA GLU A 13 -10.47 2.38 1.87
C GLU A 13 -10.64 1.09 1.05
N ILE A 14 -9.64 0.74 0.28
CA ILE A 14 -9.70 -0.43 -0.60
C ILE A 14 -9.85 -1.71 0.22
N LEU A 15 -9.09 -1.83 1.30
CA LEU A 15 -9.07 -3.04 2.12
C LEU A 15 -10.09 -3.04 3.25
N GLY A 16 -10.75 -1.91 3.48
CA GLY A 16 -11.74 -1.81 4.56
C GLY A 16 -11.12 -1.86 5.95
N LEU A 17 -9.93 -1.32 6.09
CA LEU A 17 -9.21 -1.32 7.38
C LEU A 17 -9.34 0.03 8.08
N SER A 18 -9.06 0.05 9.39
CA SER A 18 -8.91 1.31 10.09
C SER A 18 -7.59 1.95 9.66
N ARG A 19 -7.45 3.25 9.92
CA ARG A 19 -6.25 3.98 9.54
C ARG A 19 -5.00 3.39 10.20
N THR A 20 -5.09 3.07 11.48
CA THR A 20 -3.97 2.49 12.21
C THR A 20 -3.59 1.13 11.65
N LYS A 21 -4.59 0.29 11.37
CA LYS A 21 -4.35 -1.04 10.83
C LYS A 21 -3.71 -0.97 9.45
N ALA A 22 -4.21 -0.06 8.60
CA ALA A 22 -3.66 0.11 7.27
C ALA A 22 -2.21 0.56 7.33
N TYR A 23 -1.91 1.51 8.21
CA TYR A 23 -0.55 2.00 8.38
C TYR A 23 0.39 0.88 8.82
N GLU A 24 -0.02 0.12 9.83
CA GLU A 24 0.79 -0.99 10.34
C GLU A 24 1.02 -2.06 9.29
N TYR A 25 -0.01 -2.35 8.51
CA TYR A 25 0.08 -3.36 7.46
C TYR A 25 1.06 -2.91 6.37
N VAL A 26 0.92 -1.68 5.89
CA VAL A 26 1.80 -1.15 4.86
C VAL A 26 3.24 -1.07 5.35
N LYS A 27 3.44 -0.67 6.59
CA LYS A 27 4.76 -0.63 7.18
C LYS A 27 5.40 -2.02 7.20
N ARG A 28 4.64 -3.03 7.58
CA ARG A 28 5.12 -4.41 7.60
C ARG A 28 5.49 -4.89 6.20
N VAL A 29 4.63 -4.61 5.22
CA VAL A 29 4.90 -4.98 3.83
C VAL A 29 6.19 -4.32 3.35
N TYR A 30 6.39 -3.07 3.72
CA TYR A 30 7.61 -2.35 3.36
C TYR A 30 8.84 -3.04 3.95
N GLU A 31 8.78 -3.44 5.21
CA GLU A 31 9.91 -4.07 5.89
C GLU A 31 10.18 -5.48 5.39
N GLU A 32 9.14 -6.23 5.06
CA GLU A 32 9.26 -7.61 4.60
C GLU A 32 9.35 -7.75 3.09
N LYS A 33 9.22 -6.63 2.37
CA LYS A 33 9.31 -6.56 0.91
C LYS A 33 8.29 -7.44 0.19
N GLY A 34 7.09 -7.48 0.70
CA GLY A 34 6.02 -8.22 0.05
C GLY A 34 4.77 -8.22 0.86
N PRO A 35 3.62 -8.65 0.29
CA PRO A 35 3.42 -9.26 -1.03
C PRO A 35 3.37 -8.30 -2.22
N PHE A 36 3.38 -6.99 -1.97
CA PHE A 36 3.43 -5.99 -3.03
C PHE A 36 4.49 -4.96 -2.67
N ARG A 37 4.83 -4.11 -3.62
CA ARG A 37 5.90 -3.13 -3.41
C ARG A 37 5.40 -1.90 -2.70
N VAL A 38 6.16 -1.46 -1.72
CA VAL A 38 5.92 -0.22 -0.99
C VAL A 38 7.20 0.59 -1.01
N ILE A 39 7.07 1.90 -1.21
CA ILE A 39 8.22 2.80 -1.17
C ILE A 39 7.97 3.85 -0.09
N LYS A 40 9.05 4.49 0.35
CA LYS A 40 8.96 5.55 1.34
C LYS A 40 9.42 6.85 0.70
N VAL A 41 8.55 7.84 0.66
CA VAL A 41 8.84 9.13 0.04
C VAL A 41 8.57 10.22 1.07
N GLY A 42 9.61 11.00 1.39
CA GLY A 42 9.47 12.12 2.32
C GLY A 42 8.90 11.72 3.68
N GLY A 43 9.24 10.52 4.16
CA GLY A 43 8.76 10.04 5.44
C GLY A 43 7.38 9.40 5.40
N ASN A 44 6.76 9.34 4.22
CA ASN A 44 5.44 8.75 4.04
C ASN A 44 5.53 7.50 3.19
N TYR A 45 4.76 6.48 3.56
CA TYR A 45 4.70 5.25 2.77
C TYR A 45 3.80 5.45 1.56
N ARG A 46 4.21 4.87 0.44
CA ARG A 46 3.42 4.86 -0.79
C ARG A 46 3.43 3.45 -1.35
N VAL A 47 2.26 2.95 -1.74
CA VAL A 47 2.10 1.61 -2.28
C VAL A 47 2.10 1.70 -3.80
N ILE A 48 2.93 0.90 -4.46
CA ILE A 48 2.99 0.91 -5.93
C ILE A 48 1.68 0.33 -6.46
N LYS A 49 0.95 1.15 -7.20
CA LYS A 49 -0.40 0.80 -7.66
C LYS A 49 -0.41 -0.49 -8.49
N ALA A 50 0.45 -0.58 -9.48
CA ALA A 50 0.49 -1.76 -10.35
C ALA A 50 0.75 -3.04 -9.56
N SER A 51 1.66 -3.00 -8.61
CA SER A 51 2.02 -4.15 -7.79
C SER A 51 0.87 -4.54 -6.87
N PHE A 52 0.25 -3.55 -6.24
CA PHE A 52 -0.87 -3.75 -5.33
C PHE A 52 -2.08 -4.32 -6.07
N ASP A 53 -2.41 -3.74 -7.21
CA ASP A 53 -3.55 -4.18 -8.01
C ASP A 53 -3.36 -5.62 -8.47
N LYS A 54 -2.16 -5.96 -8.90
CA LYS A 54 -1.85 -7.32 -9.34
C LYS A 54 -2.00 -8.32 -8.19
N TRP A 55 -1.50 -7.96 -7.03
CA TRP A 55 -1.63 -8.81 -5.84
C TRP A 55 -3.10 -9.00 -5.46
N LEU A 56 -3.86 -7.91 -5.47
CA LEU A 56 -5.25 -7.93 -5.08
C LEU A 56 -6.09 -8.79 -6.03
N GLU A 57 -5.83 -8.68 -7.34
CA GLU A 57 -6.56 -9.44 -8.33
C GLU A 57 -6.10 -10.89 -8.43
N GLY A 58 -4.83 -11.15 -8.14
CA GLY A 58 -4.25 -12.47 -8.29
C GLY A 58 -4.37 -13.37 -7.07
N SER A 59 -4.94 -12.86 -6.01
CA SER A 59 -5.02 -13.65 -4.77
C SER A 59 -6.40 -14.23 -4.55
#